data_9993418f0373acc6df91611c48cc2152
#
_entry.id   9993418f0373acc6df91611c48cc2152
#
_cell.length_a   1.000
_cell.length_b   1.000
_cell.length_c   1.000
_cell.angle_alpha   90.00
_cell.angle_beta   90.00
_cell.angle_gamma   90.00
#
_symmetry.space_group_name_H-M   'P 1'
#
loop_
_entity.id
_entity.type
_entity.pdbx_description
1 polymer ?
#
loop_
_entity_poly.entity_id
_entity_poly.type
_entity_poly.pdbx_seq_one_letter_code
_entity_poly.pdbx_strand_id
1 'polypeptide(L)'
;FEYGFFHVGVHNLPEDRAEDLTATLLDLTFNTENQSNERLTEMFAMLNEIPQVLVILNHPLWDIEIVGQERHEVLLKNFIRQHGRWIHAFEINGFRSWSENKAVIELAEALGIPIATGGDRHGCKPNTVINLTNASTFEEFVSEIRNDKRSEVVLMPAYEQPLHSRQLESFAEILSHYPAFREGRQRWFDRVFFDTGDGNGVRPLSSHGWKRGGPTWLRGAIWTLGVLGSPTMRPFFRLARKRVDRVPRDLDKAKFVLPEIEDISMSLTSDPIS
;
A
#
# COMPACT_ATOMS: atom_id res chain seq x y z
N PHE A 1 3.94 -18.15 -5.22
CA PHE A 1 5.28 -17.54 -5.34
C PHE A 1 5.99 -17.56 -4.00
N GLU A 2 7.32 -17.63 -4.05
CA GLU A 2 8.17 -17.47 -2.87
C GLU A 2 7.94 -16.10 -2.19
N TYR A 3 7.55 -15.09 -2.98
CA TYR A 3 7.30 -13.70 -2.58
C TYR A 3 5.80 -13.34 -2.54
N GLY A 4 4.92 -14.29 -2.34
CA GLY A 4 3.46 -14.10 -2.49
C GLY A 4 2.82 -13.09 -1.54
N PHE A 5 3.55 -12.61 -0.53
CA PHE A 5 3.07 -11.62 0.42
C PHE A 5 3.52 -10.17 0.13
N PHE A 6 4.34 -9.92 -0.90
CA PHE A 6 4.64 -8.55 -1.31
C PHE A 6 3.49 -7.99 -2.12
N HIS A 7 3.06 -6.78 -1.74
CA HIS A 7 2.04 -6.06 -2.48
C HIS A 7 2.69 -5.21 -3.57
N VAL A 8 2.27 -5.44 -4.80
CA VAL A 8 2.71 -4.67 -5.96
C VAL A 8 1.51 -3.91 -6.52
N GLY A 9 1.60 -2.58 -6.51
CA GLY A 9 0.62 -1.71 -7.13
C GLY A 9 0.93 -1.57 -8.63
N VAL A 10 -0.06 -1.84 -9.48
CA VAL A 10 0.02 -1.59 -10.92
C VAL A 10 -0.98 -0.48 -11.25
N HIS A 11 -0.49 0.64 -11.73
CA HIS A 11 -1.27 1.84 -11.95
C HIS A 11 -1.26 2.25 -13.41
N ASN A 12 -2.31 2.97 -13.84
CA ASN A 12 -2.46 3.52 -15.18
C ASN A 12 -2.45 2.47 -16.29
N LEU A 13 -3.18 1.39 -16.10
CA LEU A 13 -3.42 0.43 -17.19
C LEU A 13 -4.14 1.14 -18.35
N PRO A 14 -3.75 0.88 -19.62
CA PRO A 14 -4.49 1.40 -20.77
C PRO A 14 -5.96 1.00 -20.72
N GLU A 15 -6.87 1.96 -20.88
CA GLU A 15 -8.32 1.71 -20.72
C GLU A 15 -8.83 0.63 -21.69
N ASP A 16 -8.34 0.65 -22.93
CA ASP A 16 -8.67 -0.30 -23.99
C ASP A 16 -8.15 -1.73 -23.74
N ARG A 17 -7.15 -1.89 -22.85
CA ARG A 17 -6.54 -3.17 -22.49
C ARG A 17 -6.74 -3.54 -21.02
N ALA A 18 -7.41 -2.71 -20.25
CA ALA A 18 -7.49 -2.87 -18.78
C ALA A 18 -8.15 -4.18 -18.37
N GLU A 19 -9.17 -4.64 -19.08
CA GLU A 19 -9.86 -5.90 -18.80
C GLU A 19 -8.95 -7.11 -19.06
N ASP A 20 -8.31 -7.17 -20.22
CA ASP A 20 -7.40 -8.27 -20.60
C ASP A 20 -6.16 -8.33 -19.70
N LEU A 21 -5.57 -7.17 -19.41
CA LEU A 21 -4.42 -7.08 -18.50
C LEU A 21 -4.81 -7.50 -17.09
N THR A 22 -5.98 -7.09 -16.60
CA THR A 22 -6.47 -7.49 -15.28
C THR A 22 -6.70 -9.00 -15.22
N ALA A 23 -7.30 -9.59 -16.24
CA ALA A 23 -7.49 -11.04 -16.32
C ALA A 23 -6.14 -11.79 -16.31
N THR A 24 -5.16 -11.29 -17.07
CA THR A 24 -3.80 -11.85 -17.07
C THR A 24 -3.12 -11.75 -15.72
N LEU A 25 -3.21 -10.59 -15.05
CA LEU A 25 -2.65 -10.39 -13.71
C LEU A 25 -3.33 -11.28 -12.67
N LEU A 26 -4.64 -11.46 -12.75
CA LEU A 26 -5.38 -12.37 -11.88
C LEU A 26 -4.93 -13.83 -12.07
N ASP A 27 -4.78 -14.29 -13.31
CA ASP A 27 -4.28 -15.64 -13.57
C ASP A 27 -2.86 -15.83 -13.02
N LEU A 28 -1.99 -14.85 -13.22
CA LEU A 28 -0.61 -14.90 -12.72
C LEU A 28 -0.51 -14.87 -11.19
N THR A 29 -1.44 -14.24 -10.49
CA THR A 29 -1.39 -14.04 -9.04
C THR A 29 -2.19 -15.08 -8.26
N PHE A 30 -3.33 -15.54 -8.78
CA PHE A 30 -4.23 -16.46 -8.07
C PHE A 30 -4.17 -17.91 -8.53
N ASN A 31 -3.67 -18.17 -9.73
CA ASN A 31 -3.51 -19.55 -10.22
C ASN A 31 -2.30 -20.21 -9.58
N THR A 32 -2.52 -20.99 -8.52
CA THR A 32 -1.46 -21.62 -7.73
C THR A 32 -0.74 -22.76 -8.45
N GLU A 33 -1.34 -23.35 -9.49
CA GLU A 33 -0.75 -24.51 -10.18
C GLU A 33 0.47 -24.16 -11.02
N ASN A 34 0.58 -22.90 -11.46
CA ASN A 34 1.63 -22.44 -12.40
C ASN A 34 2.46 -21.26 -11.84
N GLN A 35 2.55 -21.09 -10.53
CA GLN A 35 3.33 -20.01 -9.96
C GLN A 35 4.82 -20.34 -10.00
N SER A 36 5.60 -19.48 -10.68
CA SER A 36 7.06 -19.56 -10.71
C SER A 36 7.68 -18.16 -10.76
N ASN A 37 8.96 -18.06 -10.41
CA ASN A 37 9.70 -16.80 -10.51
C ASN A 37 9.83 -16.33 -11.96
N GLU A 38 9.90 -17.27 -12.92
CA GLU A 38 9.94 -16.99 -14.35
C GLU A 38 8.66 -16.29 -14.81
N ARG A 39 7.48 -16.81 -14.43
CA ARG A 39 6.20 -16.16 -14.75
C ARG A 39 6.06 -14.79 -14.10
N LEU A 40 6.57 -14.61 -12.89
CA LEU A 40 6.60 -13.31 -12.23
C LEU A 40 7.49 -12.33 -13.00
N THR A 41 8.64 -12.80 -13.49
CA THR A 41 9.55 -12.05 -14.35
C THR A 41 8.87 -11.64 -15.67
N GLU A 42 8.20 -12.58 -16.34
CA GLU A 42 7.43 -12.31 -17.57
C GLU A 42 6.34 -11.27 -17.34
N MET A 43 5.63 -11.35 -16.22
CA MET A 43 4.61 -10.36 -15.83
C MET A 43 5.20 -8.96 -15.71
N PHE A 44 6.31 -8.82 -14.98
CA PHE A 44 6.95 -7.52 -14.82
C PHE A 44 7.50 -6.98 -16.13
N ALA A 45 8.11 -7.84 -16.95
CA ALA A 45 8.60 -7.46 -18.28
C ALA A 45 7.45 -6.96 -19.16
N MET A 46 6.31 -7.70 -19.21
CA MET A 46 5.11 -7.31 -19.93
C MET A 46 4.58 -5.94 -19.49
N LEU A 47 4.49 -5.71 -18.17
CA LEU A 47 4.04 -4.43 -17.63
C LEU A 47 5.00 -3.29 -17.98
N ASN A 48 6.30 -3.59 -18.01
CA ASN A 48 7.33 -2.61 -18.34
C ASN A 48 7.32 -2.19 -19.82
N GLU A 49 6.85 -3.04 -20.73
CA GLU A 49 6.67 -2.69 -22.14
C GLU A 49 5.56 -1.65 -22.37
N ILE A 50 4.71 -1.40 -21.38
CA ILE A 50 3.63 -0.42 -21.47
C ILE A 50 4.12 0.89 -20.85
N PRO A 51 4.46 1.93 -21.65
CA PRO A 51 5.15 3.12 -21.14
C PRO A 51 4.39 3.90 -20.06
N GLN A 52 3.07 3.86 -20.11
CA GLN A 52 2.20 4.59 -19.17
C GLN A 52 1.94 3.83 -17.86
N VAL A 53 2.36 2.57 -17.75
CA VAL A 53 2.16 1.78 -16.52
C VAL A 53 3.20 2.15 -15.48
N LEU A 54 2.74 2.37 -14.25
CA LEU A 54 3.58 2.58 -13.07
C LEU A 54 3.47 1.36 -12.15
N VAL A 55 4.60 0.73 -11.86
CA VAL A 55 4.70 -0.41 -10.95
C VAL A 55 5.35 0.06 -9.65
N ILE A 56 4.65 -0.11 -8.54
CA ILE A 56 5.07 0.35 -7.21
C ILE A 56 5.15 -0.86 -6.27
N LEU A 57 6.26 -1.01 -5.56
CA LEU A 57 6.33 -1.95 -4.44
C LEU A 57 5.75 -1.28 -3.19
N ASN A 58 4.57 -1.74 -2.79
CA ASN A 58 3.82 -1.12 -1.70
C ASN A 58 4.40 -1.54 -0.35
N HIS A 59 4.52 -0.57 0.58
CA HIS A 59 4.99 -0.76 1.97
C HIS A 59 6.01 -1.92 2.14
N PRO A 60 7.17 -1.88 1.43
CA PRO A 60 8.06 -3.03 1.24
C PRO A 60 8.63 -3.62 2.54
N LEU A 61 8.66 -2.85 3.62
CA LEU A 61 9.19 -3.28 4.92
C LEU A 61 8.11 -3.82 5.88
N TRP A 62 6.86 -3.89 5.43
CA TRP A 62 5.79 -4.47 6.24
C TRP A 62 5.71 -5.99 6.10
N ASP A 63 6.07 -6.69 7.16
CA ASP A 63 5.89 -8.14 7.26
C ASP A 63 4.41 -8.47 7.55
N ILE A 64 3.60 -8.49 6.50
CA ILE A 64 2.14 -8.72 6.59
C ILE A 64 1.81 -10.16 7.01
N GLU A 65 2.62 -11.12 6.62
CA GLU A 65 2.41 -12.54 6.91
C GLU A 65 3.10 -12.98 8.22
N ILE A 66 3.73 -12.03 8.91
CA ILE A 66 4.41 -12.27 10.18
C ILE A 66 5.42 -13.43 10.06
N VAL A 67 6.19 -13.44 8.96
CA VAL A 67 7.22 -14.46 8.72
C VAL A 67 8.47 -14.27 9.57
N GLY A 68 8.59 -13.12 10.24
CA GLY A 68 9.71 -12.68 11.05
C GLY A 68 10.70 -11.80 10.26
N GLN A 69 11.28 -10.82 10.97
CA GLN A 69 12.10 -9.78 10.38
C GLN A 69 13.23 -10.31 9.51
N GLU A 70 14.04 -11.24 10.03
CA GLU A 70 15.20 -11.80 9.30
C GLU A 70 14.77 -12.47 7.99
N ARG A 71 13.71 -13.27 8.02
CA ARG A 71 13.20 -13.93 6.82
C ARG A 71 12.62 -12.94 5.84
N HIS A 72 11.86 -11.96 6.32
CA HIS A 72 11.31 -10.89 5.50
C HIS A 72 12.42 -10.11 4.77
N GLU A 73 13.47 -9.72 5.48
CA GLU A 73 14.62 -9.02 4.88
C GLU A 73 15.30 -9.84 3.79
N VAL A 74 15.53 -11.14 4.02
CA VAL A 74 16.12 -12.04 3.00
C VAL A 74 15.22 -12.13 1.77
N LEU A 75 13.92 -12.31 1.96
CA LEU A 75 12.96 -12.40 0.86
C LEU A 75 12.86 -11.09 0.09
N LEU A 76 12.84 -9.95 0.79
CA LEU A 76 12.83 -8.63 0.15
C LEU A 76 14.10 -8.38 -0.67
N LYS A 77 15.28 -8.68 -0.12
CA LYS A 77 16.55 -8.59 -0.85
C LYS A 77 16.53 -9.43 -2.13
N ASN A 78 16.04 -10.68 -2.04
CA ASN A 78 15.94 -11.57 -3.19
C ASN A 78 14.92 -11.05 -4.22
N PHE A 79 13.78 -10.56 -3.78
CA PHE A 79 12.77 -9.96 -4.65
C PHE A 79 13.33 -8.76 -5.40
N ILE A 80 13.97 -7.82 -4.69
CA ILE A 80 14.55 -6.62 -5.31
C ILE A 80 15.68 -7.02 -6.29
N ARG A 81 16.55 -7.98 -5.91
CA ARG A 81 17.63 -8.45 -6.79
C ARG A 81 17.10 -9.04 -8.09
N GLN A 82 16.00 -9.78 -8.06
CA GLN A 82 15.44 -10.44 -9.23
C GLN A 82 14.52 -9.53 -10.05
N HIS A 83 13.73 -8.70 -9.39
CA HIS A 83 12.63 -7.95 -10.02
C HIS A 83 12.73 -6.43 -9.88
N GLY A 84 13.65 -5.92 -9.09
CA GLY A 84 13.75 -4.49 -8.77
C GLY A 84 13.89 -3.57 -9.97
N ARG A 85 14.51 -4.05 -11.08
CA ARG A 85 14.63 -3.28 -12.33
C ARG A 85 13.29 -2.89 -12.96
N TRP A 86 12.21 -3.59 -12.64
CA TRP A 86 10.85 -3.29 -13.12
C TRP A 86 10.01 -2.54 -12.09
N ILE A 87 10.55 -2.30 -10.89
CA ILE A 87 9.89 -1.51 -9.87
C ILE A 87 10.25 -0.04 -10.10
N HIS A 88 9.24 0.78 -10.34
CA HIS A 88 9.42 2.20 -10.66
C HIS A 88 9.51 3.07 -9.42
N ALA A 89 8.86 2.67 -8.31
CA ALA A 89 8.91 3.38 -7.04
C ALA A 89 8.68 2.43 -5.85
N PHE A 90 9.14 2.85 -4.67
CA PHE A 90 8.74 2.27 -3.39
C PHE A 90 7.69 3.13 -2.72
N GLU A 91 6.72 2.50 -2.08
CA GLU A 91 5.65 3.23 -1.41
C GLU A 91 6.04 3.59 0.01
N ILE A 92 5.91 4.89 0.36
CA ILE A 92 5.72 5.33 1.73
C ILE A 92 4.23 5.54 1.99
N ASN A 93 3.78 5.16 3.19
CA ASN A 93 2.37 4.91 3.40
C ASN A 93 1.83 5.64 4.62
N GLY A 94 0.65 6.24 4.47
CA GLY A 94 -0.05 6.95 5.53
C GLY A 94 -0.46 6.07 6.72
N PHE A 95 -0.47 4.75 6.55
CA PHE A 95 -0.80 3.75 7.58
C PHE A 95 0.41 3.10 8.23
N ARG A 96 1.63 3.59 7.91
CA ARG A 96 2.87 3.10 8.51
C ARG A 96 3.42 4.09 9.53
N SER A 97 4.29 3.59 10.41
CA SER A 97 5.02 4.43 11.37
C SER A 97 6.03 5.31 10.64
N TRP A 98 6.47 6.38 11.30
CA TRP A 98 7.56 7.20 10.72
C TRP A 98 8.84 6.40 10.60
N SER A 99 9.18 5.57 11.59
CA SER A 99 10.38 4.73 11.55
C SER A 99 10.39 3.77 10.36
N GLU A 100 9.25 3.19 10.01
CA GLU A 100 9.11 2.31 8.84
C GLU A 100 9.21 3.09 7.53
N ASN A 101 8.41 4.17 7.37
CA ASN A 101 8.48 4.99 6.15
C ASN A 101 9.87 5.58 5.92
N LYS A 102 10.54 5.94 6.99
CA LYS A 102 11.90 6.43 6.99
C LYS A 102 12.85 5.38 6.42
N ALA A 103 12.80 4.16 6.91
CA ALA A 103 13.62 3.06 6.40
C ALA A 103 13.33 2.76 4.91
N VAL A 104 12.06 2.93 4.46
CA VAL A 104 11.73 2.83 3.03
C VAL A 104 12.38 3.93 2.21
N ILE A 105 12.39 5.19 2.71
CA ILE A 105 13.06 6.31 2.03
C ILE A 105 14.55 6.00 1.87
N GLU A 106 15.19 5.49 2.92
CA GLU A 106 16.59 5.11 2.91
C GLU A 106 16.93 4.02 1.92
N LEU A 107 16.10 2.99 1.90
CA LEU A 107 16.22 1.90 0.94
C LEU A 107 16.07 2.44 -0.50
N ALA A 108 15.09 3.31 -0.72
CA ALA A 108 14.84 3.93 -2.01
C ALA A 108 16.02 4.78 -2.49
N GLU A 109 16.55 5.64 -1.61
CA GLU A 109 17.73 6.47 -1.89
C GLU A 109 18.97 5.64 -2.21
N ALA A 110 19.23 4.58 -1.44
CA ALA A 110 20.37 3.70 -1.65
C ALA A 110 20.31 2.94 -2.98
N LEU A 111 19.11 2.65 -3.48
CA LEU A 111 18.90 1.93 -4.74
C LEU A 111 18.64 2.87 -5.94
N GLY A 112 18.57 4.18 -5.72
CA GLY A 112 18.21 5.16 -6.76
C GLY A 112 16.80 4.98 -7.30
N ILE A 113 15.88 4.41 -6.48
CA ILE A 113 14.48 4.20 -6.83
C ILE A 113 13.66 5.35 -6.22
N PRO A 114 12.76 6.02 -6.97
CA PRO A 114 11.90 7.04 -6.43
C PRO A 114 10.96 6.50 -5.35
N ILE A 115 10.48 7.38 -4.48
CA ILE A 115 9.38 7.08 -3.56
C ILE A 115 8.06 7.58 -4.14
N ALA A 116 7.00 6.81 -3.96
CA ALA A 116 5.63 7.23 -4.23
C ALA A 116 4.81 7.15 -2.96
N THR A 117 3.63 7.76 -2.94
CA THR A 117 2.78 7.74 -1.75
C THR A 117 1.57 6.86 -1.94
N GLY A 118 1.28 6.05 -0.92
CA GLY A 118 0.05 5.29 -0.81
C GLY A 118 -0.72 5.61 0.47
N GLY A 119 -2.01 5.32 0.46
CA GLY A 119 -2.89 5.56 1.59
C GLY A 119 -3.12 4.34 2.45
N ASP A 120 -3.19 3.19 1.82
CA ASP A 120 -3.67 1.93 2.40
C ASP A 120 -4.97 2.15 3.22
N ARG A 121 -5.74 3.18 2.81
CA ARG A 121 -6.97 3.58 3.46
C ARG A 121 -8.16 2.95 2.77
N HIS A 122 -8.98 2.31 3.56
CA HIS A 122 -10.22 1.69 3.12
C HIS A 122 -11.46 2.58 3.35
N GLY A 123 -11.26 3.82 3.81
CA GLY A 123 -12.29 4.83 4.08
C GLY A 123 -12.24 6.01 3.10
N CYS A 124 -13.04 7.05 3.38
CA CYS A 124 -13.19 8.22 2.51
C CYS A 124 -12.27 9.40 2.91
N LYS A 125 -11.52 9.30 4.00
CA LYS A 125 -10.61 10.37 4.42
C LYS A 125 -9.41 10.48 3.48
N PRO A 126 -8.93 11.71 3.24
CA PRO A 126 -7.73 11.94 2.44
C PRO A 126 -6.52 11.21 3.03
N ASN A 127 -5.58 10.84 2.15
CA ASN A 127 -4.30 10.30 2.56
C ASN A 127 -3.51 11.33 3.40
N THR A 128 -2.67 10.83 4.30
CA THR A 128 -1.82 11.66 5.15
C THR A 128 -0.40 11.84 4.60
N VAL A 129 -0.09 11.17 3.50
CA VAL A 129 1.14 11.33 2.73
C VAL A 129 0.72 11.52 1.27
N ILE A 130 1.22 12.56 0.61
CA ILE A 130 0.84 12.90 -0.75
C ILE A 130 2.08 13.17 -1.61
N ASN A 131 2.00 12.84 -2.91
CA ASN A 131 2.98 13.29 -3.88
C ASN A 131 2.70 14.75 -4.28
N LEU A 132 3.77 15.53 -4.45
CA LEU A 132 3.74 16.80 -5.17
C LEU A 132 4.29 16.58 -6.57
N THR A 133 3.63 17.15 -7.55
CA THR A 133 4.00 17.04 -8.96
C THR A 133 3.64 18.31 -9.71
N ASN A 134 4.38 18.61 -10.78
CA ASN A 134 4.02 19.63 -11.76
C ASN A 134 3.24 19.05 -12.94
N ALA A 135 3.03 17.74 -12.96
CA ALA A 135 2.26 17.07 -14.01
C ALA A 135 0.81 17.56 -14.04
N SER A 136 0.29 17.76 -15.24
CA SER A 136 -1.09 18.14 -15.49
C SER A 136 -1.99 16.92 -15.76
N THR A 137 -1.38 15.79 -16.11
CA THR A 137 -2.06 14.50 -16.35
C THR A 137 -1.42 13.39 -15.52
N PHE A 138 -2.12 12.27 -15.42
CA PHE A 138 -1.57 11.12 -14.69
C PHE A 138 -0.42 10.45 -15.48
N GLU A 139 -0.45 10.50 -16.81
CA GLU A 139 0.63 10.03 -17.67
C GLU A 139 1.92 10.85 -17.47
N GLU A 140 1.80 12.17 -17.36
CA GLU A 140 2.94 13.03 -17.04
C GLU A 140 3.52 12.70 -15.65
N PHE A 141 2.65 12.48 -14.66
CA PHE A 141 3.06 12.05 -13.33
C PHE A 141 3.79 10.70 -13.35
N VAL A 142 3.29 9.73 -14.12
CA VAL A 142 3.97 8.44 -14.32
C VAL A 142 5.34 8.64 -14.95
N SER A 143 5.45 9.51 -15.97
CA SER A 143 6.72 9.81 -16.63
C SER A 143 7.72 10.46 -15.67
N GLU A 144 7.29 11.39 -14.82
CA GLU A 144 8.18 11.99 -13.80
C GLU A 144 8.81 10.92 -12.89
N ILE A 145 8.01 9.95 -12.43
CA ILE A 145 8.52 8.89 -11.55
C ILE A 145 9.33 7.85 -12.33
N ARG A 146 8.78 7.34 -13.44
CA ARG A 146 9.33 6.20 -14.16
C ARG A 146 10.57 6.57 -14.97
N ASN A 147 10.52 7.68 -15.71
CA ASN A 147 11.57 8.09 -16.66
C ASN A 147 12.55 9.08 -16.03
N ASP A 148 12.03 10.15 -15.40
CA ASP A 148 12.86 11.20 -14.83
C ASP A 148 13.41 10.83 -13.44
N LYS A 149 12.94 9.72 -12.85
CA LYS A 149 13.30 9.27 -11.49
C LYS A 149 13.10 10.37 -10.44
N ARG A 150 12.08 11.18 -10.62
CA ARG A 150 11.76 12.33 -9.77
C ARG A 150 10.44 12.11 -9.03
N SER A 151 10.44 12.31 -7.74
CA SER A 151 9.25 12.30 -6.91
C SER A 151 9.47 13.16 -5.66
N GLU A 152 8.51 14.03 -5.39
CA GLU A 152 8.46 14.82 -4.16
C GLU A 152 7.28 14.39 -3.31
N VAL A 153 7.49 14.29 -2.00
CA VAL A 153 6.49 13.80 -1.06
C VAL A 153 6.32 14.75 0.11
N VAL A 154 5.08 14.98 0.50
CA VAL A 154 4.71 15.80 1.65
C VAL A 154 3.95 14.98 2.67
N LEU A 155 4.38 15.07 3.92
CA LEU A 155 3.66 14.55 5.07
C LEU A 155 2.64 15.59 5.54
N MET A 156 1.37 15.26 5.44
CA MET A 156 0.29 16.14 5.90
C MET A 156 0.29 16.22 7.43
N PRO A 157 -0.20 17.31 8.04
CA PRO A 157 -0.25 17.45 9.51
C PRO A 157 -0.96 16.28 10.22
N ALA A 158 -1.91 15.64 9.56
CA ALA A 158 -2.58 14.45 10.09
C ALA A 158 -1.64 13.24 10.25
N TYR A 159 -0.52 13.19 9.51
CA TYR A 159 0.48 12.14 9.66
C TYR A 159 1.22 12.21 11.00
N GLU A 160 1.36 13.39 11.60
CA GLU A 160 1.98 13.57 12.92
C GLU A 160 1.20 12.91 14.07
N GLN A 161 -0.05 12.48 13.81
CA GLN A 161 -0.81 11.76 14.81
C GLN A 161 -0.21 10.36 15.04
N PRO A 162 -0.32 9.81 16.26
CA PRO A 162 0.12 8.44 16.53
C PRO A 162 -0.48 7.44 15.55
N LEU A 163 0.32 6.48 15.09
CA LEU A 163 -0.12 5.45 14.13
C LEU A 163 -1.40 4.76 14.57
N HIS A 164 -1.46 4.29 15.83
CA HIS A 164 -2.66 3.62 16.34
C HIS A 164 -3.91 4.52 16.34
N SER A 165 -3.75 5.83 16.56
CA SER A 165 -4.85 6.78 16.46
C SER A 165 -5.37 6.87 15.03
N ARG A 166 -4.47 6.94 14.02
CA ARG A 166 -4.82 6.96 12.60
C ARG A 166 -5.50 5.66 12.15
N GLN A 167 -5.00 4.52 12.62
CA GLN A 167 -5.57 3.20 12.32
C GLN A 167 -6.98 3.06 12.90
N LEU A 168 -7.17 3.36 14.19
CA LEU A 168 -8.48 3.28 14.84
C LEU A 168 -9.49 4.24 14.21
N GLU A 169 -9.05 5.45 13.86
CA GLU A 169 -9.90 6.42 13.16
C GLU A 169 -10.35 5.88 11.80
N SER A 170 -9.47 5.22 11.05
CA SER A 170 -9.82 4.63 9.77
C SER A 170 -10.75 3.43 9.91
N PHE A 171 -10.50 2.53 10.85
CA PHE A 171 -11.43 1.42 11.11
C PHE A 171 -12.81 1.91 11.51
N ALA A 172 -12.89 2.93 12.37
CA ALA A 172 -14.15 3.55 12.75
C ALA A 172 -14.86 4.14 11.53
N GLU A 173 -14.10 4.76 10.62
CA GLU A 173 -14.63 5.35 9.40
C GLU A 173 -15.19 4.29 8.44
N ILE A 174 -14.45 3.20 8.17
CA ILE A 174 -14.92 2.09 7.32
C ILE A 174 -16.29 1.59 7.79
N LEU A 175 -16.49 1.52 9.11
CA LEU A 175 -17.70 1.04 9.74
C LEU A 175 -18.76 2.15 9.98
N SER A 176 -18.54 3.34 9.45
CA SER A 176 -19.48 4.45 9.51
C SER A 176 -20.54 4.37 8.40
N HIS A 177 -21.59 5.15 8.54
CA HIS A 177 -22.56 5.35 7.49
C HIS A 177 -22.19 6.58 6.64
N TYR A 178 -22.33 6.46 5.34
CA TYR A 178 -22.10 7.52 4.37
C TYR A 178 -23.42 7.89 3.65
N PRO A 179 -24.20 8.82 4.21
CA PRO A 179 -25.51 9.18 3.63
C PRO A 179 -25.43 9.69 2.20
N ALA A 180 -24.29 10.32 1.83
CA ALA A 180 -24.06 10.86 0.48
C ALA A 180 -23.70 9.78 -0.57
N PHE A 181 -23.45 8.53 -0.14
CA PHE A 181 -23.19 7.45 -1.10
C PHE A 181 -24.50 7.04 -1.78
N ARG A 182 -24.39 6.45 -2.97
CA ARG A 182 -25.51 5.88 -3.69
C ARG A 182 -26.27 4.85 -2.84
N GLU A 183 -27.54 4.69 -3.10
CA GLU A 183 -28.34 3.67 -2.46
C GLU A 183 -27.69 2.28 -2.59
N GLY A 184 -27.80 1.46 -1.53
CA GLY A 184 -27.14 0.15 -1.45
C GLY A 184 -25.65 0.21 -1.09
N ARG A 185 -25.08 1.39 -0.83
CA ARG A 185 -23.68 1.58 -0.39
C ARG A 185 -23.55 2.51 0.82
N GLN A 186 -24.63 3.01 1.35
CA GLN A 186 -24.63 4.02 2.41
C GLN A 186 -24.23 3.45 3.77
N ARG A 187 -24.68 2.25 4.11
CA ARG A 187 -24.40 1.59 5.39
C ARG A 187 -23.14 0.72 5.27
N TRP A 188 -22.36 0.62 6.33
CA TRP A 188 -21.13 -0.16 6.29
C TRP A 188 -21.36 -1.62 5.90
N PHE A 189 -22.43 -2.25 6.34
CA PHE A 189 -22.78 -3.64 6.01
C PHE A 189 -23.35 -3.83 4.60
N ASP A 190 -23.55 -2.75 3.84
CA ASP A 190 -23.78 -2.80 2.38
C ASP A 190 -22.47 -2.77 1.59
N ARG A 191 -21.34 -2.40 2.25
CA ARG A 191 -20.00 -2.25 1.64
C ARG A 191 -19.05 -3.36 2.03
N VAL A 192 -19.33 -4.12 3.07
CA VAL A 192 -18.55 -5.29 3.47
C VAL A 192 -19.14 -6.51 2.77
N PHE A 193 -18.32 -7.15 1.96
CA PHE A 193 -18.69 -8.31 1.16
C PHE A 193 -18.09 -9.57 1.78
N PHE A 194 -18.85 -10.67 1.71
CA PHE A 194 -18.45 -11.96 2.26
C PHE A 194 -19.03 -13.11 1.45
N ASP A 195 -18.24 -14.16 1.25
CA ASP A 195 -18.69 -15.42 0.70
C ASP A 195 -18.96 -16.42 1.83
N THR A 196 -20.18 -16.89 1.93
CA THR A 196 -20.57 -17.91 2.93
C THR A 196 -20.23 -19.33 2.51
N GLY A 197 -19.71 -19.53 1.30
CA GLY A 197 -19.46 -20.86 0.74
C GLY A 197 -20.74 -21.60 0.33
N ASP A 198 -21.87 -20.89 0.22
CA ASP A 198 -23.17 -21.45 -0.19
C ASP A 198 -23.35 -21.54 -1.71
N GLY A 199 -22.29 -21.30 -2.48
CA GLY A 199 -22.30 -21.33 -3.95
C GLY A 199 -22.89 -20.09 -4.61
N ASN A 200 -23.34 -19.09 -3.82
CA ASN A 200 -23.88 -17.84 -4.35
C ASN A 200 -22.84 -16.72 -4.50
N GLY A 201 -21.57 -17.03 -4.20
CA GLY A 201 -20.44 -16.09 -4.34
C GLY A 201 -20.44 -14.95 -3.31
N VAL A 202 -19.59 -13.98 -3.57
CA VAL A 202 -19.34 -12.82 -2.69
C VAL A 202 -20.52 -11.84 -2.72
N ARG A 203 -21.17 -11.60 -1.58
CA ARG A 203 -22.33 -10.71 -1.45
C ARG A 203 -22.19 -9.78 -0.24
N PRO A 204 -22.87 -8.60 -0.22
CA PRO A 204 -22.82 -7.69 0.91
C PRO A 204 -23.45 -8.32 2.17
N LEU A 205 -22.94 -8.01 3.35
CA LEU A 205 -23.46 -8.52 4.62
C LEU A 205 -24.95 -8.21 4.82
N SER A 206 -25.46 -7.12 4.27
CA SER A 206 -26.89 -6.79 4.30
C SER A 206 -27.77 -7.85 3.63
N SER A 207 -27.25 -8.57 2.63
CA SER A 207 -27.97 -9.69 1.97
C SER A 207 -27.99 -10.96 2.83
N HIS A 208 -27.07 -11.09 3.80
CA HIS A 208 -26.98 -12.22 4.73
C HIS A 208 -27.78 -11.99 6.03
N GLY A 209 -28.80 -11.15 6.01
CA GLY A 209 -29.65 -10.89 7.18
C GLY A 209 -29.16 -9.80 8.14
N TRP A 210 -28.04 -9.16 7.84
CA TRP A 210 -27.44 -8.10 8.69
C TRP A 210 -28.09 -6.73 8.49
N LYS A 211 -29.40 -6.69 8.28
CA LYS A 211 -30.15 -5.46 7.96
C LYS A 211 -30.02 -4.32 9.00
N ARG A 212 -29.62 -4.66 10.23
CA ARG A 212 -29.45 -3.68 11.34
C ARG A 212 -28.00 -3.57 11.83
N GLY A 213 -27.02 -4.02 11.02
CA GLY A 213 -25.60 -3.98 11.39
C GLY A 213 -25.16 -5.15 12.27
N GLY A 214 -25.85 -6.29 12.21
CA GLY A 214 -25.49 -7.52 12.90
C GLY A 214 -25.85 -7.57 14.39
N PRO A 215 -25.25 -8.47 15.16
CA PRO A 215 -25.55 -8.70 16.57
C PRO A 215 -25.21 -7.50 17.44
N THR A 216 -25.88 -7.39 18.59
CA THR A 216 -25.74 -6.24 19.51
C THR A 216 -24.32 -6.02 20.03
N TRP A 217 -23.57 -7.10 20.27
CA TRP A 217 -22.19 -7.02 20.72
C TRP A 217 -21.29 -6.36 19.66
N LEU A 218 -21.50 -6.67 18.37
CA LEU A 218 -20.74 -6.08 17.28
C LEU A 218 -21.03 -4.58 17.15
N ARG A 219 -22.29 -4.17 17.32
CA ARG A 219 -22.65 -2.74 17.32
C ARG A 219 -21.97 -2.02 18.49
N GLY A 220 -21.87 -2.66 19.66
CA GLY A 220 -21.09 -2.18 20.79
C GLY A 220 -19.60 -2.03 20.46
N ALA A 221 -19.01 -3.04 19.83
CA ALA A 221 -17.61 -2.99 19.39
C ALA A 221 -17.35 -1.87 18.38
N ILE A 222 -18.22 -1.70 17.39
CA ILE A 222 -18.13 -0.60 16.39
C ILE A 222 -18.23 0.76 17.08
N TRP A 223 -19.15 0.92 18.05
CA TRP A 223 -19.26 2.14 18.82
C TRP A 223 -17.97 2.42 19.63
N THR A 224 -17.40 1.40 20.27
CA THR A 224 -16.13 1.51 20.99
C THR A 224 -14.99 1.93 20.08
N LEU A 225 -14.88 1.33 18.88
CA LEU A 225 -13.92 1.76 17.86
C LEU A 225 -14.11 3.22 17.46
N GLY A 226 -15.36 3.66 17.31
CA GLY A 226 -15.67 5.06 17.02
C GLY A 226 -15.20 6.00 18.13
N VAL A 227 -15.36 5.62 19.40
CA VAL A 227 -14.86 6.40 20.55
C VAL A 227 -13.32 6.43 20.55
N LEU A 228 -12.68 5.27 20.43
CA LEU A 228 -11.21 5.16 20.42
C LEU A 228 -10.57 5.89 19.22
N GLY A 229 -11.21 5.86 18.05
CA GLY A 229 -10.77 6.59 16.86
C GLY A 229 -11.11 8.09 16.90
N SER A 230 -11.80 8.59 17.92
CA SER A 230 -12.21 9.99 18.01
C SER A 230 -11.02 10.92 18.30
N PRO A 231 -11.11 12.21 17.90
CA PRO A 231 -10.09 13.21 18.21
C PRO A 231 -9.80 13.37 19.71
N THR A 232 -10.77 13.10 20.57
CA THR A 232 -10.65 13.19 22.02
C THR A 232 -9.68 12.18 22.61
N MET A 233 -9.47 11.03 21.96
CA MET A 233 -8.53 10.00 22.39
C MET A 233 -7.08 10.23 21.92
N ARG A 234 -6.86 11.15 21.00
CA ARG A 234 -5.51 11.43 20.43
C ARG A 234 -4.45 11.80 21.49
N PRO A 235 -4.73 12.60 22.54
CA PRO A 235 -3.74 12.88 23.58
C PRO A 235 -3.24 11.64 24.29
N PHE A 236 -4.14 10.68 24.57
CA PHE A 236 -3.78 9.39 25.18
C PHE A 236 -2.77 8.61 24.33
N PHE A 237 -3.04 8.46 23.03
CA PHE A 237 -2.12 7.78 22.12
C PHE A 237 -0.80 8.53 21.92
N ARG A 238 -0.77 9.87 22.05
CA ARG A 238 0.47 10.65 22.01
C ARG A 238 1.40 10.32 23.17
N LEU A 239 0.86 10.02 24.35
CA LEU A 239 1.67 9.61 25.52
C LEU A 239 2.32 8.25 25.30
N ALA A 240 1.66 7.33 24.59
CA ALA A 240 2.15 5.99 24.30
C ALA A 240 3.10 5.93 23.07
N ARG A 241 3.29 7.03 22.34
CA ARG A 241 4.07 7.07 21.11
C ARG A 241 5.56 6.88 21.38
N LYS A 242 6.20 5.94 20.66
CA LYS A 242 7.65 5.75 20.72
C LYS A 242 8.39 6.98 20.15
N ARG A 243 9.58 7.28 20.70
CA ARG A 243 10.41 8.40 20.24
C ARG A 243 10.80 8.30 18.75
N VAL A 244 11.12 7.09 18.30
CA VAL A 244 11.52 6.79 16.91
C VAL A 244 10.41 7.08 15.88
N ASP A 245 9.15 7.10 16.31
CA ASP A 245 8.01 7.39 15.44
C ASP A 245 7.62 8.86 15.39
N ARG A 246 8.44 9.73 15.96
CA ARG A 246 8.22 11.18 15.84
C ARG A 246 8.81 11.66 14.52
N VAL A 247 7.97 12.29 13.73
CA VAL A 247 8.42 12.98 12.51
C VAL A 247 9.40 14.10 12.91
N PRO A 248 10.61 14.16 12.36
CA PRO A 248 11.52 15.26 12.59
C PRO A 248 10.92 16.58 12.11
N ARG A 249 11.22 17.67 12.78
CA ARG A 249 10.80 19.02 12.34
C ARG A 249 11.62 19.51 11.14
N ASP A 250 12.77 18.86 10.92
CA ASP A 250 13.71 19.19 9.88
C ASP A 250 14.09 17.89 9.17
N LEU A 251 13.34 17.56 8.11
CA LEU A 251 13.50 16.33 7.35
C LEU A 251 14.80 16.27 6.55
N ASP A 252 15.39 17.45 6.22
CA ASP A 252 16.59 17.55 5.37
C ASP A 252 17.87 17.01 6.04
N LYS A 253 17.83 16.67 7.33
CA LYS A 253 19.01 16.24 8.10
C LYS A 253 19.08 14.76 8.46
N ALA A 254 18.09 13.99 8.08
CA ALA A 254 18.07 12.56 8.39
C ALA A 254 18.90 11.77 7.38
N LYS A 255 20.18 11.56 7.64
CA LYS A 255 21.01 10.61 6.88
C LYS A 255 20.88 9.20 7.46
N PHE A 256 20.74 8.24 6.58
CA PHE A 256 20.61 6.84 6.93
C PHE A 256 21.63 5.97 6.22
N VAL A 257 22.12 5.00 6.94
CA VAL A 257 23.03 3.99 6.41
C VAL A 257 22.35 2.64 6.51
N LEU A 258 22.09 2.02 5.34
CA LEU A 258 21.68 0.63 5.28
C LEU A 258 22.92 -0.22 5.02
N PRO A 259 23.26 -1.16 5.89
CA PRO A 259 24.36 -2.07 5.61
C PRO A 259 24.03 -3.00 4.43
N GLU A 260 24.99 -3.28 3.56
CA GLU A 260 24.98 -4.30 2.50
C GLU A 260 24.08 -4.06 1.26
N ILE A 261 23.97 -2.81 0.78
CA ILE A 261 23.15 -2.51 -0.42
C ILE A 261 23.96 -2.55 -1.72
N GLU A 262 25.29 -2.50 -1.66
CA GLU A 262 26.15 -2.51 -2.85
C GLU A 262 25.85 -3.68 -3.79
N ASP A 263 25.58 -4.87 -3.24
CA ASP A 263 25.21 -6.06 -4.02
C ASP A 263 23.87 -5.95 -4.77
N ILE A 264 22.94 -5.14 -4.25
CA ILE A 264 21.59 -4.98 -4.84
C ILE A 264 21.63 -3.95 -5.95
N SER A 265 22.34 -2.83 -5.76
CA SER A 265 22.42 -1.77 -6.77
C SER A 265 23.05 -2.24 -8.09
N MET A 266 24.03 -3.13 -8.02
CA MET A 266 24.66 -3.70 -9.21
C MET A 266 23.70 -4.54 -10.06
N SER A 267 22.71 -5.21 -9.44
CA SER A 267 21.71 -6.01 -10.17
C SER A 267 20.64 -5.16 -10.84
N LEU A 268 20.38 -3.95 -10.34
CA LEU A 268 19.39 -3.03 -10.92
C LEU A 268 19.92 -2.30 -12.17
N THR A 269 21.24 -2.18 -12.31
CA THR A 269 21.89 -1.50 -13.42
C THR A 269 22.31 -2.42 -14.56
N SER A 270 22.24 -3.75 -14.38
CA SER A 270 22.57 -4.70 -15.44
C SER A 270 21.49 -4.70 -16.51
N ASP A 271 21.88 -4.45 -17.74
CA ASP A 271 21.00 -4.53 -18.91
C ASP A 271 20.28 -5.88 -18.97
N PRO A 272 19.01 -5.91 -19.44
CA PRO A 272 18.35 -7.18 -19.73
C PRO A 272 19.18 -7.96 -20.75
N ILE A 273 19.39 -9.21 -20.44
CA ILE A 273 20.10 -10.18 -21.27
C ILE A 273 19.66 -10.00 -22.71
N SER A 274 20.61 -9.65 -23.56
CA SER A 274 20.52 -9.67 -25.03
C SER A 274 20.21 -11.06 -25.55
#